data_3ec9d52b2fdf8213063ff256cad404d5
#
_entry.id   3ec9d52b2fdf8213063ff256cad404d5
#
_cell.length_a   1.000
_cell.length_b   1.000
_cell.length_c   1.000
_cell.angle_alpha   90.00
_cell.angle_beta   90.00
_cell.angle_gamma   90.00
#
_symmetry.space_group_name_H-M   'P 1'
#
loop_
_entity.id
_entity.type
_entity.pdbx_description
1 polymer ?
#
loop_
_entity_poly.entity_id
_entity_poly.type
_entity_poly.pdbx_seq_one_letter_code
_entity_poly.pdbx_strand_id
1 'polypeptide(L)'
;MLHRDIKPENILLDEHNNVKLTDFGLAKEITGAERLYECVGTPGYLAPEVLEAGMCERNECDGYSFEVDAWACGVVMYTLLVGKLWFSYKLM
;
A
#
# COMPACT_ATOMS: atom_id res chain seq x y z
N MET A 1 3.39 -0.89 -12.89
CA MET A 1 3.18 -1.97 -11.93
C MET A 1 2.81 -1.42 -10.57
N LEU A 2 1.94 -2.11 -9.88
CA LEU A 2 1.45 -1.73 -8.56
C LEU A 2 2.07 -2.68 -7.53
N HIS A 3 2.74 -2.15 -6.50
CA HIS A 3 3.46 -2.97 -5.53
C HIS A 3 2.51 -3.61 -4.51
N ARG A 4 1.63 -2.82 -3.92
CA ARG A 4 0.60 -3.21 -2.96
C ARG A 4 1.08 -3.59 -1.56
N ASP A 5 2.37 -3.44 -1.27
CA ASP A 5 2.87 -3.73 0.08
C ASP A 5 4.07 -2.85 0.43
N ILE A 6 3.98 -1.56 0.10
CA ILE A 6 5.02 -0.59 0.45
C ILE A 6 4.96 -0.31 1.94
N LYS A 7 6.06 -0.58 2.63
CA LYS A 7 6.22 -0.37 4.07
C LYS A 7 7.72 -0.36 4.37
N PRO A 8 8.14 0.14 5.54
CA PRO A 8 9.58 0.26 5.83
C PRO A 8 10.34 -1.04 5.69
N GLU A 9 9.74 -2.17 6.07
CA GLU A 9 10.39 -3.47 5.99
C GLU A 9 10.72 -3.88 4.55
N ASN A 10 10.01 -3.32 3.57
CA ASN A 10 10.21 -3.61 2.15
C ASN A 10 10.99 -2.53 1.43
N ILE A 11 11.54 -1.57 2.17
CA ILE A 11 12.36 -0.49 1.64
C ILE A 11 13.77 -0.69 2.17
N LEU A 12 14.69 -1.04 1.29
CA LEU A 12 16.07 -1.30 1.66
C LEU A 12 16.96 -0.20 1.09
N LEU A 13 18.11 -0.03 1.70
CA LEU A 13 19.15 0.88 1.21
C LEU A 13 20.35 0.07 0.79
N ASP A 14 20.94 0.43 -0.34
CA ASP A 14 22.19 -0.19 -0.76
C ASP A 14 23.37 0.54 -0.11
N GLU A 15 24.60 0.13 -0.44
CA GLU A 15 25.81 0.69 0.13
C GLU A 15 26.00 2.18 -0.18
N HIS A 16 25.33 2.69 -1.21
CA HIS A 16 25.35 4.11 -1.60
C HIS A 16 24.12 4.87 -1.14
N ASN A 17 23.30 4.27 -0.25
CA ASN A 17 22.05 4.85 0.23
C ASN A 17 20.99 5.03 -0.85
N ASN A 18 21.05 4.24 -1.93
CA ASN A 18 19.98 4.20 -2.91
C ASN A 18 18.84 3.31 -2.40
N VAL A 19 17.60 3.78 -2.58
CA VAL A 19 16.43 3.04 -2.14
C VAL A 19 16.14 1.90 -3.10
N LYS A 20 15.86 0.73 -2.53
CA LYS A 20 15.46 -0.46 -3.27
C LYS A 20 14.19 -1.02 -2.65
N LEU A 21 13.19 -1.27 -3.48
CA LEU A 21 12.00 -1.97 -3.03
C LEU A 21 12.20 -3.47 -3.13
N THR A 22 11.67 -4.20 -2.17
CA THR A 22 11.71 -5.65 -2.17
C THR A 22 10.32 -6.21 -1.94
N ASP A 23 10.19 -7.53 -1.99
CA ASP A 23 8.97 -8.29 -1.75
C ASP A 23 7.83 -7.88 -2.68
N PHE A 24 7.91 -8.36 -3.91
CA PHE A 24 6.90 -8.12 -4.93
C PHE A 24 5.84 -9.23 -4.99
N GLY A 25 5.67 -9.95 -3.88
CA GLY A 25 4.72 -11.06 -3.80
C GLY A 25 3.27 -10.65 -4.05
N LEU A 26 2.91 -9.40 -3.76
CA LEU A 26 1.56 -8.88 -4.00
C LEU A 26 1.51 -7.95 -5.21
N ALA A 27 2.61 -7.78 -5.92
CA ALA A 27 2.69 -6.85 -7.05
C ALA A 27 1.80 -7.33 -8.20
N LYS A 28 1.26 -6.36 -8.93
CA LYS A 28 0.41 -6.64 -10.06
C LYS A 28 0.62 -5.63 -11.16
N GLU A 29 0.73 -6.11 -12.40
CA GLU A 29 0.77 -5.23 -13.56
C GLU A 29 -0.65 -4.91 -13.98
N ILE A 30 -0.93 -3.63 -14.11
CA ILE A 30 -2.24 -3.16 -14.56
C ILE A 30 -2.07 -2.04 -15.55
N THR A 31 -3.07 -1.87 -16.40
CA THR A 31 -3.15 -0.69 -17.27
C THR A 31 -3.77 0.47 -16.50
N GLY A 32 -3.65 1.68 -17.05
CA GLY A 32 -4.22 2.87 -16.39
C GLY A 32 -5.73 2.83 -16.22
N ALA A 33 -6.43 2.04 -17.05
CA ALA A 33 -7.88 1.93 -16.99
C ALA A 33 -8.35 0.79 -16.09
N GLU A 34 -7.43 -0.08 -15.68
CA GLU A 34 -7.77 -1.27 -14.89
C GLU A 34 -7.97 -0.91 -13.43
N ARG A 35 -8.98 -1.53 -12.80
CA ARG A 35 -9.25 -1.35 -11.37
C ARG A 35 -9.13 -2.68 -10.65
N LEU A 36 -8.65 -2.64 -9.41
CA LEU A 36 -8.49 -3.83 -8.59
C LEU A 36 -9.44 -3.79 -7.41
N TYR A 37 -9.78 -4.97 -6.90
CA TYR A 37 -10.81 -5.11 -5.85
C TYR A 37 -10.36 -5.98 -4.69
N GLU A 38 -9.14 -6.49 -4.72
CA GLU A 38 -8.63 -7.35 -3.66
C GLU A 38 -8.11 -6.52 -2.49
N CYS A 39 -8.52 -6.86 -1.27
CA CYS A 39 -7.98 -6.21 -0.08
C CYS A 39 -6.71 -6.96 0.34
N VAL A 40 -5.58 -6.53 -0.15
CA VAL A 40 -4.28 -7.13 0.13
C VAL A 40 -3.30 -6.06 0.58
N GLY A 41 -2.29 -6.48 1.33
CA GLY A 41 -1.24 -5.61 1.84
C GLY A 41 -1.10 -5.74 3.35
N THR A 42 -0.37 -4.81 3.94
CA THR A 42 -0.13 -4.80 5.38
C THR A 42 -1.02 -3.75 6.04
N PRO A 43 -1.82 -4.15 7.04
CA PRO A 43 -2.64 -3.18 7.79
C PRO A 43 -1.79 -2.00 8.27
N GLY A 44 -2.36 -0.80 8.20
CA GLY A 44 -1.66 0.43 8.56
C GLY A 44 -1.11 1.18 7.37
N TYR A 45 -0.84 0.47 6.29
CA TYR A 45 -0.36 1.06 5.04
C TYR A 45 -1.40 1.01 3.94
N LEU A 46 -2.57 0.44 4.23
CA LEU A 46 -3.64 0.28 3.25
C LEU A 46 -4.43 1.58 3.07
N ALA A 47 -4.60 1.98 1.82
CA ALA A 47 -5.44 3.12 1.48
C ALA A 47 -6.90 2.81 1.82
N PRO A 48 -7.72 3.84 2.13
CA PRO A 48 -9.14 3.61 2.41
C PRO A 48 -9.86 2.87 1.30
N GLU A 49 -9.55 3.17 0.05
CA GLU A 49 -10.21 2.51 -1.09
C GLU A 49 -9.87 1.03 -1.22
N VAL A 50 -8.71 0.60 -0.68
CA VAL A 50 -8.37 -0.82 -0.64
C VAL A 50 -9.26 -1.54 0.37
N LEU A 51 -9.45 -0.95 1.54
CA LEU A 51 -10.31 -1.51 2.57
C LEU A 51 -11.76 -1.56 2.09
N GLU A 52 -12.21 -0.49 1.43
CA GLU A 52 -13.55 -0.42 0.87
C GLU A 52 -13.77 -1.49 -0.18
N ALA A 53 -12.79 -1.69 -1.06
CA ALA A 53 -12.88 -2.71 -2.11
C ALA A 53 -13.04 -4.10 -1.54
N GLY A 54 -12.44 -4.38 -0.38
CA GLY A 54 -12.56 -5.67 0.28
C GLY A 54 -13.91 -5.92 0.93
N MET A 55 -14.72 -4.88 1.09
CA MET A 55 -16.01 -4.97 1.79
C MET A 55 -17.22 -4.84 0.87
N CYS A 56 -17.03 -4.68 -0.41
CA CYS A 56 -18.15 -4.50 -1.33
C CYS A 56 -18.04 -5.39 -2.56
N GLU A 57 -19.16 -5.57 -3.23
CA GLU A 57 -19.19 -6.26 -4.51
C GLU A 57 -18.60 -5.36 -5.59
N ARG A 58 -18.09 -5.97 -6.67
CA ARG A 58 -17.44 -5.23 -7.76
C ARG A 58 -18.31 -4.13 -8.35
N ASN A 59 -19.62 -4.30 -8.36
CA ASN A 59 -20.54 -3.34 -8.94
C ASN A 59 -20.91 -2.20 -7.99
N GLU A 60 -20.45 -2.25 -6.75
CA GLU A 60 -20.85 -1.31 -5.71
C GLU A 60 -19.79 -0.29 -5.38
N CYS A 61 -18.54 -0.54 -5.77
CA CYS A 61 -17.47 0.39 -5.52
C CYS A 61 -16.51 0.45 -6.71
N ASP A 62 -15.71 1.50 -6.74
CA ASP A 62 -14.86 1.82 -7.88
C ASP A 62 -13.57 1.00 -7.94
N GLY A 63 -13.25 0.28 -6.86
CA GLY A 63 -11.96 -0.39 -6.78
C GLY A 63 -10.82 0.59 -6.60
N TYR A 64 -9.60 0.16 -6.91
CA TYR A 64 -8.43 1.01 -6.75
C TYR A 64 -7.41 0.79 -7.87
N SER A 65 -6.43 1.67 -7.96
CA SER A 65 -5.36 1.59 -8.94
C SER A 65 -4.05 2.10 -8.31
N PHE A 66 -3.20 2.75 -9.11
CA PHE A 66 -1.84 3.13 -8.70
C PHE A 66 -1.75 4.04 -7.48
N GLU A 67 -2.76 4.82 -7.21
CA GLU A 67 -2.76 5.79 -6.11
C GLU A 67 -2.62 5.15 -4.73
N VAL A 68 -2.90 3.84 -4.60
CA VAL A 68 -2.77 3.17 -3.30
C VAL A 68 -1.31 3.04 -2.86
N ASP A 69 -0.38 2.95 -3.81
CA ASP A 69 1.04 2.95 -3.48
C ASP A 69 1.50 4.33 -3.00
N ALA A 70 0.93 5.39 -3.56
CA ALA A 70 1.21 6.76 -3.10
C ALA A 70 0.73 6.96 -1.66
N TRP A 71 -0.45 6.45 -1.33
CA TRP A 71 -0.94 6.48 0.06
C TRP A 71 0.05 5.78 0.99
N ALA A 72 0.49 4.58 0.64
CA ALA A 72 1.43 3.81 1.45
C ALA A 72 2.75 4.57 1.64
N CYS A 73 3.25 5.22 0.60
CA CYS A 73 4.45 6.06 0.70
C CYS A 73 4.25 7.22 1.68
N GLY A 74 3.06 7.81 1.70
CA GLY A 74 2.73 8.86 2.66
C GLY A 74 2.75 8.35 4.09
N VAL A 75 2.21 7.15 4.31
CA VAL A 75 2.23 6.53 5.64
C VAL A 75 3.66 6.23 6.08
N VAL A 76 4.50 5.73 5.16
CA VAL A 76 5.92 5.50 5.45
C VAL A 76 6.60 6.80 5.86
N MET A 77 6.37 7.87 5.10
CA MET A 77 6.96 9.18 5.42
C MET A 77 6.53 9.65 6.80
N TYR A 78 5.24 9.56 7.10
CA TYR A 78 4.72 9.92 8.43
C TYR A 78 5.39 9.09 9.51
N THR A 79 5.47 7.78 9.31
CA THR A 79 6.06 6.85 10.29
C THR A 79 7.52 7.19 10.58
N LEU A 80 8.29 7.51 9.53
CA LEU A 80 9.70 7.85 9.69
C LEU A 80 9.88 9.19 10.41
N LEU A 81 9.00 10.15 10.21
CA LEU A 81 9.09 11.46 10.84
C LEU A 81 8.61 11.46 12.28
N VAL A 82 7.60 10.68 12.60
CA VAL A 82 6.95 10.69 13.91
C VAL A 82 7.43 9.53 14.79
N GLY A 83 7.95 8.47 14.21
CA GLY A 83 8.45 7.30 14.93
C GLY A 83 7.40 6.29 15.30
N LYS A 84 6.16 6.44 14.80
CA LYS A 84 5.11 5.46 15.05
C LYS A 84 4.11 5.47 13.91
N LEU A 85 3.40 4.36 13.78
CA LEU A 85 2.45 4.17 12.72
C LEU A 85 1.25 5.11 12.86
N TRP A 86 0.77 5.58 11.71
CA TRP A 86 -0.36 6.51 11.63
C TRP A 86 -1.63 5.91 12.22
N PHE A 87 -1.95 4.69 11.82
CA PHE A 87 -3.12 3.99 12.34
C PHE A 87 -2.74 3.16 13.55
N SER A 88 -3.52 3.26 14.62
CA SER A 88 -3.33 2.43 15.79
C SER A 88 -3.96 1.06 15.57
N TYR A 89 -3.22 0.02 15.91
CA TYR A 89 -3.74 -1.34 15.86
C TYR A 89 -4.14 -1.85 17.22
N LYS A 90 -4.19 -0.97 18.20
CA LYS A 90 -4.61 -1.37 19.55
C LYS A 90 -6.05 -1.87 19.59
N LEU A 91 -6.80 -1.56 18.55
CA LEU A 91 -8.19 -1.99 18.44
C LEU A 91 -8.37 -3.35 17.80
N MET A 92 -7.30 -3.93 17.33
CA MET A 92 -7.36 -5.24 16.66
C MET A 92 -7.07 -6.39 17.59
#